data_2dccafad59434a212993a56f60c114ec
#
_entry.id   2dccafad59434a212993a56f60c114ec
#
_cell.length_a   1.000
_cell.length_b   1.000
_cell.length_c   1.000
_cell.angle_alpha   90.00
_cell.angle_beta   90.00
_cell.angle_gamma   90.00
#
_symmetry.space_group_name_H-M   'P 1'
#
loop_
_entity.id
_entity.type
_entity.pdbx_description
1 polymer ?
#
loop_
_entity_poly.entity_id
_entity_poly.type
_entity_poly.pdbx_seq_one_letter_code
_entity_poly.pdbx_strand_id
1 'polypeptide(L)'
;MTKEEVCQLFMAGIDCSQVVTGACAEKMGMTKEQARKMSACFGGGMMCGETCGAVTGALMVLGMAFGHSEENDGDQKGIMAGKVAEFKKRFLEKY
;
A
#
# COMPACT_ATOMS: atom_id res chain seq x y z
N MET A 1 -6.76 -3.61 12.78
CA MET A 1 -7.63 -4.56 12.06
C MET A 1 -7.29 -5.97 12.49
N THR A 2 -8.30 -6.78 12.80
CA THR A 2 -8.08 -8.15 13.26
C THR A 2 -7.94 -9.11 12.07
N LYS A 3 -7.39 -10.30 12.34
CA LYS A 3 -7.29 -11.35 11.34
C LYS A 3 -8.65 -11.74 10.79
N GLU A 4 -9.67 -11.77 11.65
CA GLU A 4 -11.03 -12.10 11.26
C GLU A 4 -11.63 -11.07 10.30
N GLU A 5 -11.39 -9.78 10.57
CA GLU A 5 -11.85 -8.70 9.69
C GLU A 5 -11.19 -8.79 8.31
N VAL A 6 -9.90 -9.11 8.27
CA VAL A 6 -9.18 -9.30 7.01
C VAL A 6 -9.76 -10.47 6.23
N CYS A 7 -10.00 -11.59 6.89
CA CYS A 7 -10.59 -12.77 6.25
C CYS A 7 -11.99 -12.47 5.69
N GLN A 8 -12.79 -11.72 6.44
CA GLN A 8 -14.12 -11.31 5.97
C GLN A 8 -14.06 -10.46 4.72
N LEU A 9 -13.10 -9.54 4.65
CA LEU A 9 -12.89 -8.70 3.46
C LEU A 9 -12.49 -9.54 2.26
N PHE A 10 -11.58 -10.49 2.43
CA PHE A 10 -11.19 -11.39 1.34
C PHE A 10 -12.40 -12.21 0.84
N MET A 11 -13.21 -12.70 1.74
CA MET A 11 -14.42 -13.45 1.38
C MET A 11 -15.45 -12.56 0.67
N ALA A 12 -15.45 -11.28 0.94
CA ALA A 12 -16.32 -10.30 0.28
C ALA A 12 -15.75 -9.80 -1.06
N GLY A 13 -14.62 -10.33 -1.51
CA GLY A 13 -14.03 -9.99 -2.79
C GLY A 13 -13.07 -8.81 -2.77
N ILE A 14 -12.66 -8.35 -1.59
CA ILE A 14 -11.68 -7.28 -1.46
C ILE A 14 -10.29 -7.89 -1.49
N ASP A 15 -9.43 -7.40 -2.38
CA ASP A 15 -8.08 -7.93 -2.57
C ASP A 15 -7.08 -7.39 -1.55
N CYS A 16 -5.92 -8.05 -1.46
CA CYS A 16 -4.89 -7.72 -0.47
C CYS A 16 -4.40 -6.27 -0.55
N SER A 17 -4.22 -5.73 -1.74
CA SER A 17 -3.83 -4.33 -1.92
C SER A 17 -4.91 -3.38 -1.39
N GLN A 18 -6.16 -3.72 -1.60
CA GLN A 18 -7.31 -2.93 -1.15
C GLN A 18 -7.50 -2.98 0.36
N VAL A 19 -7.18 -4.12 0.99
CA VAL A 19 -7.23 -4.23 2.45
C VAL A 19 -6.23 -3.26 3.08
N VAL A 20 -5.00 -3.23 2.58
CA VAL A 20 -3.96 -2.35 3.10
C VAL A 20 -4.30 -0.88 2.89
N THR A 21 -4.63 -0.48 1.66
CA THR A 21 -4.94 0.92 1.36
C THR A 21 -6.22 1.39 2.04
N GLY A 22 -7.23 0.53 2.09
CA GLY A 22 -8.49 0.83 2.76
C GLY A 22 -8.32 1.05 4.26
N ALA A 23 -7.48 0.24 4.90
CA ALA A 23 -7.20 0.37 6.33
C ALA A 23 -6.49 1.69 6.66
N CYS A 24 -5.70 2.23 5.74
CA CYS A 24 -4.95 3.46 5.92
C CYS A 24 -5.56 4.68 5.22
N ALA A 25 -6.75 4.52 4.63
CA ALA A 25 -7.37 5.58 3.80
C ALA A 25 -7.50 6.90 4.54
N GLU A 26 -8.00 6.87 5.77
CA GLU A 26 -8.19 8.08 6.57
C GLU A 26 -6.88 8.83 6.80
N LYS A 27 -5.81 8.11 7.09
CA LYS A 27 -4.47 8.69 7.30
C LYS A 27 -3.92 9.28 6.01
N MET A 28 -4.35 8.78 4.87
CA MET A 28 -3.95 9.31 3.56
C MET A 28 -4.82 10.49 3.10
N GLY A 29 -5.83 10.85 3.87
CA GLY A 29 -6.77 11.90 3.47
C GLY A 29 -7.71 11.47 2.36
N MET A 30 -7.97 10.17 2.24
CA MET A 30 -8.83 9.59 1.21
C MET A 30 -10.02 8.87 1.84
N THR A 31 -11.10 8.72 1.07
CA THR A 31 -12.18 7.83 1.48
C THR A 31 -11.74 6.39 1.27
N LYS A 32 -12.36 5.47 2.01
CA LYS A 32 -12.10 4.04 1.85
C LYS A 32 -12.38 3.60 0.41
N GLU A 33 -13.45 4.11 -0.19
CA GLU A 33 -13.82 3.81 -1.57
C GLU A 33 -12.72 4.24 -2.55
N GLN A 34 -12.21 5.46 -2.41
CA GLN A 34 -11.14 5.96 -3.28
C GLN A 34 -9.88 5.13 -3.15
N ALA A 35 -9.48 4.81 -1.92
CA ALA A 35 -8.28 4.00 -1.66
C ALA A 35 -8.42 2.61 -2.27
N ARG A 36 -9.58 1.98 -2.11
CA ARG A 36 -9.84 0.65 -2.68
C ARG A 36 -9.84 0.65 -4.20
N LYS A 37 -10.47 1.65 -4.81
CA LYS A 37 -10.48 1.76 -6.28
C LYS A 37 -9.08 1.95 -6.85
N MET A 38 -8.30 2.83 -6.24
CA MET A 38 -6.94 3.13 -6.69
C MET A 38 -6.05 1.90 -6.69
N SER A 39 -6.20 1.04 -5.69
CA SER A 39 -5.35 -0.13 -5.51
C SER A 39 -5.93 -1.43 -6.09
N ALA A 40 -7.12 -1.40 -6.65
CA ALA A 40 -7.83 -2.61 -7.10
C ALA A 40 -7.02 -3.45 -8.09
N CYS A 41 -6.35 -2.81 -9.06
CA CYS A 41 -5.61 -3.52 -10.10
C CYS A 41 -4.30 -4.15 -9.61
N PHE A 42 -3.91 -3.89 -8.38
CA PHE A 42 -2.69 -4.45 -7.78
C PHE A 42 -2.95 -5.73 -6.99
N GLY A 43 -4.21 -6.13 -6.84
CA GLY A 43 -4.56 -7.40 -6.21
C GLY A 43 -4.07 -8.58 -7.04
N GLY A 44 -3.75 -9.69 -6.36
CA GLY A 44 -3.23 -10.87 -7.06
C GLY A 44 -1.89 -10.64 -7.74
N GLY A 45 -1.05 -9.75 -7.19
CA GLY A 45 0.26 -9.42 -7.76
C GLY A 45 0.11 -8.73 -9.12
N MET A 46 -0.62 -7.61 -9.15
CA MET A 46 -0.94 -6.86 -10.36
C MET A 46 -1.75 -7.70 -11.35
N MET A 47 -2.59 -8.57 -10.80
CA MET A 47 -3.47 -9.49 -11.53
C MET A 47 -2.73 -10.50 -12.44
N CYS A 48 -1.43 -10.63 -12.26
CA CYS A 48 -0.62 -11.58 -13.03
C CYS A 48 0.42 -12.34 -12.20
N GLY A 49 0.26 -12.31 -10.87
CA GLY A 49 1.08 -13.10 -9.96
C GLY A 49 2.51 -12.58 -9.77
N GLU A 50 2.77 -11.30 -10.02
CA GLU A 50 4.11 -10.75 -9.86
C GLU A 50 4.39 -10.30 -8.43
N THR A 51 4.16 -9.03 -8.10
CA THR A 51 4.42 -8.52 -6.75
C THR A 51 3.18 -8.61 -5.89
N CYS A 52 3.31 -9.13 -4.68
CA CYS A 52 2.18 -9.26 -3.74
C CYS A 52 1.47 -7.91 -3.55
N GLY A 53 0.14 -7.91 -3.64
CA GLY A 53 -0.69 -6.72 -3.49
C GLY A 53 -0.56 -6.04 -2.15
N ALA A 54 -0.26 -6.81 -1.09
CA ALA A 54 -0.03 -6.23 0.23
C ALA A 54 1.22 -5.34 0.24
N VAL A 55 2.27 -5.73 -0.51
CA VAL A 55 3.50 -4.94 -0.65
C VAL A 55 3.23 -3.68 -1.46
N THR A 56 2.57 -3.80 -2.60
CA THR A 56 2.27 -2.63 -3.44
C THR A 56 1.33 -1.66 -2.72
N GLY A 57 0.34 -2.18 -1.99
CA GLY A 57 -0.54 -1.36 -1.17
C GLY A 57 0.21 -0.60 -0.09
N ALA A 58 1.14 -1.27 0.60
CA ALA A 58 1.98 -0.62 1.60
C ALA A 58 2.87 0.47 0.99
N LEU A 59 3.41 0.24 -0.21
CA LEU A 59 4.21 1.24 -0.92
C LEU A 59 3.35 2.46 -1.31
N MET A 60 2.10 2.25 -1.68
CA MET A 60 1.17 3.36 -1.94
C MET A 60 0.95 4.21 -0.69
N VAL A 61 0.78 3.57 0.46
CA VAL A 61 0.62 4.28 1.75
C VAL A 61 1.89 5.08 2.08
N LEU A 62 3.07 4.48 1.89
CA LEU A 62 4.33 5.19 2.09
C LEU A 62 4.47 6.38 1.13
N GLY A 63 4.08 6.20 -0.12
CA GLY A 63 4.08 7.28 -1.10
C GLY A 63 3.19 8.45 -0.69
N MET A 64 2.02 8.14 -0.16
CA MET A 64 1.10 9.18 0.31
C MET A 64 1.66 9.93 1.52
N ALA A 65 2.36 9.24 2.40
CA ALA A 65 2.93 9.84 3.62
C ALA A 65 4.22 10.60 3.35
N PHE A 66 5.10 10.09 2.49
CA PHE A 66 6.46 10.61 2.32
C PHE A 66 6.83 10.92 0.87
N GLY A 67 5.97 10.64 -0.09
CA GLY A 67 6.27 10.80 -1.51
C GLY A 67 6.47 12.25 -1.92
N HIS A 68 7.34 12.45 -2.90
CA HIS A 68 7.50 13.76 -3.54
C HIS A 68 6.39 13.97 -4.57
N SER A 69 5.96 15.22 -4.75
CA SER A 69 4.97 15.59 -5.75
C SER A 69 5.39 16.81 -6.57
N GLU A 70 6.40 17.52 -6.12
CA GLU A 70 6.91 18.70 -6.80
C GLU A 70 8.06 18.33 -7.75
N GLU A 71 8.18 19.07 -8.84
CA GLU A 71 9.31 18.90 -9.76
C GLU A 71 10.60 19.30 -9.06
N ASN A 72 11.67 18.57 -9.34
CA ASN A 72 13.01 18.82 -8.80
C ASN A 72 13.12 18.78 -7.27
N ASP A 73 12.20 18.04 -6.61
CA ASP A 73 12.24 17.86 -5.15
C ASP A 73 13.05 16.61 -4.79
N GLY A 74 14.35 16.69 -4.99
CA GLY A 74 15.27 15.59 -4.68
C GLY A 74 15.34 15.26 -3.20
N ASP A 75 15.16 16.26 -2.32
CA ASP A 75 15.19 16.05 -0.88
C ASP A 75 14.05 15.16 -0.43
N GLN A 76 12.82 15.46 -0.85
CA GLN A 76 11.66 14.66 -0.49
C GLN A 76 11.72 13.26 -1.12
N LYS A 77 12.20 13.18 -2.36
CA LYS A 77 12.40 11.89 -3.03
C LYS A 77 13.38 11.02 -2.25
N GLY A 78 14.46 11.63 -1.72
CA GLY A 78 15.45 10.93 -0.91
C GLY A 78 14.85 10.41 0.40
N ILE A 79 14.00 11.21 1.07
CA ILE A 79 13.31 10.80 2.29
C ILE A 79 12.41 9.60 1.99
N MET A 80 11.62 9.66 0.94
CA MET A 80 10.75 8.57 0.50
C MET A 80 11.54 7.30 0.21
N ALA A 81 12.64 7.42 -0.54
CA ALA A 81 13.49 6.28 -0.88
C ALA A 81 14.07 5.59 0.36
N GLY A 82 14.44 6.38 1.37
CA GLY A 82 14.91 5.84 2.65
C GLY A 82 13.82 5.06 3.37
N LYS A 83 12.59 5.55 3.36
CA LYS A 83 11.45 4.86 3.97
C LYS A 83 11.12 3.56 3.24
N VAL A 84 11.18 3.57 1.92
CA VAL A 84 10.95 2.37 1.11
C VAL A 84 12.03 1.32 1.39
N ALA A 85 13.29 1.73 1.45
CA ALA A 85 14.39 0.82 1.75
C ALA A 85 14.24 0.18 3.13
N GLU A 86 13.84 0.96 4.14
CA GLU A 86 13.59 0.46 5.48
C GLU A 86 12.42 -0.54 5.49
N PHE A 87 11.33 -0.22 4.79
CA PHE A 87 10.19 -1.12 4.68
C PHE A 87 10.59 -2.45 4.05
N LYS A 88 11.32 -2.41 2.93
CA LYS A 88 11.76 -3.63 2.24
C LYS A 88 12.67 -4.48 3.12
N LYS A 89 13.59 -3.84 3.84
CA LYS A 89 14.49 -4.51 4.76
C LYS A 89 13.70 -5.26 5.85
N ARG A 90 12.78 -4.56 6.50
CA ARG A 90 11.95 -5.16 7.56
C ARG A 90 11.04 -6.26 7.03
N PHE A 91 10.50 -6.09 5.85
CA PHE A 91 9.65 -7.10 5.21
C PHE A 91 10.44 -8.37 4.93
N LEU A 92 11.65 -8.26 4.35
CA LEU A 92 12.50 -9.40 4.04
C LEU A 92 13.02 -10.11 5.30
N GLU A 93 13.24 -9.40 6.39
CA GLU A 93 13.65 -10.01 7.66
C GLU A 93 12.55 -10.89 8.26
N LYS A 94 11.28 -10.55 8.01
CA LYS A 94 10.13 -11.28 8.55
C LYS A 94 9.58 -12.34 7.61
N TYR A 95 9.69 -12.12 6.35
CA TYR A 95 9.08 -12.94 5.31
C TYR A 95 10.09 -13.27 4.23
#